data_d6d4524edd2828e846129b22bdca141a
#
_entry.id   d6d4524edd2828e846129b22bdca141a
#
_cell.length_a   1.000
_cell.length_b   1.000
_cell.length_c   1.000
_cell.angle_alpha   90.00
_cell.angle_beta   90.00
_cell.angle_gamma   90.00
#
_symmetry.space_group_name_H-M   'P 1'
#
loop_
_entity.id
_entity.type
_entity.pdbx_description
1 polymer ?
#
loop_
_entity_poly.entity_id
_entity_poly.type
_entity_poly.pdbx_seq_one_letter_code
_entity_poly.pdbx_strand_id
1 'polypeptide(L)'
;MNLKTEAHAEVMVIIVREERLDAHNSDELKVEMNRLFEGGTKNLVVDLKEVRFVDSSGLGVLVSGFKNASTRQGSIKLSSLQAQVKSMFELTRLHRVFDIYQTVDEALESY
;
A
#
# COMPACT_ATOMS: atom_id res chain seq x y z
N MET A 1 -4.25 12.03 8.63
CA MET A 1 -4.35 10.57 8.45
C MET A 1 -3.49 9.86 9.48
N ASN A 2 -3.96 8.78 10.03
CA ASN A 2 -3.19 7.99 10.99
C ASN A 2 -2.42 6.90 10.24
N LEU A 3 -1.11 7.07 10.13
CA LEU A 3 -0.20 6.11 9.52
C LEU A 3 0.86 5.69 10.54
N LYS A 4 1.21 4.42 10.51
CA LYS A 4 2.35 3.92 11.28
C LYS A 4 3.33 3.29 10.32
N THR A 5 4.63 3.58 10.47
CA THR A 5 5.67 2.97 9.65
C THR A 5 6.58 2.13 10.53
N GLU A 6 6.97 0.97 10.02
CA GLU A 6 7.86 0.04 10.71
C GLU A 6 8.92 -0.45 9.73
N ALA A 7 10.17 -0.43 10.15
CA ALA A 7 11.27 -0.94 9.33
C ALA A 7 11.49 -2.42 9.62
N HIS A 8 11.57 -3.22 8.56
CA HIS A 8 11.86 -4.65 8.63
C HIS A 8 12.96 -4.96 7.62
N ALA A 9 14.21 -4.96 8.09
CA ALA A 9 15.39 -5.06 7.23
C ALA A 9 15.35 -3.94 6.18
N GLU A 10 15.32 -4.30 4.88
CA GLU A 10 15.29 -3.30 3.81
C GLU A 10 13.88 -2.96 3.33
N VAL A 11 12.86 -3.50 3.99
CA VAL A 11 11.46 -3.28 3.62
C VAL A 11 10.82 -2.37 4.67
N MET A 12 10.07 -1.38 4.20
CA MET A 12 9.30 -0.51 5.08
C MET A 12 7.83 -0.93 5.03
N VAL A 13 7.22 -1.13 6.19
CA VAL A 13 5.79 -1.42 6.30
C VAL A 13 5.06 -0.13 6.65
N ILE A 14 4.05 0.22 5.87
CA ILE A 14 3.14 1.32 6.18
C ILE A 14 1.81 0.71 6.60
N ILE A 15 1.40 0.99 7.83
CA ILE A 15 0.10 0.56 8.34
C ILE A 15 -0.86 1.73 8.23
N VAL A 16 -1.91 1.56 7.42
CA VAL A 16 -2.95 2.59 7.25
C VAL A 16 -4.00 2.37 8.34
N ARG A 17 -4.02 3.27 9.33
CA ARG A 17 -4.93 3.17 10.47
C ARG A 17 -6.15 4.04 10.29
N GLU A 18 -6.86 3.82 9.18
CA GLU A 18 -8.07 4.53 8.82
C GLU A 18 -9.07 3.53 8.28
N GLU A 19 -10.34 3.74 8.57
CA GLU A 19 -11.39 2.89 7.99
C GLU A 19 -11.58 3.17 6.50
N ARG A 20 -11.26 4.39 6.07
CA ARG A 20 -11.44 4.82 4.68
C ARG A 20 -10.12 5.33 4.12
N LEU A 21 -9.85 4.95 2.89
CA LEU A 21 -8.77 5.52 2.09
C LEU A 21 -9.43 6.15 0.87
N ASP A 22 -9.60 7.46 0.89
CA ASP A 22 -10.44 8.18 -0.07
C ASP A 22 -9.86 9.54 -0.43
N ALA A 23 -10.65 10.34 -1.16
CA ALA A 23 -10.20 11.66 -1.62
C ALA A 23 -9.83 12.61 -0.47
N HIS A 24 -10.34 12.40 0.73
CA HIS A 24 -10.06 13.26 1.87
C HIS A 24 -8.68 13.02 2.49
N ASN A 25 -8.16 11.79 2.38
CA ASN A 25 -6.92 11.44 3.09
C ASN A 25 -5.85 10.77 2.22
N SER A 26 -6.17 10.36 1.00
CA SER A 26 -5.23 9.59 0.18
C SER A 26 -3.94 10.34 -0.16
N ASP A 27 -3.99 11.66 -0.28
CA ASP A 27 -2.79 12.45 -0.56
C ASP A 27 -1.76 12.35 0.57
N GLU A 28 -2.20 12.19 1.80
CA GLU A 28 -1.29 12.02 2.94
C GLU A 28 -0.51 10.72 2.83
N LEU A 29 -1.15 9.65 2.35
CA LEU A 29 -0.45 8.39 2.08
C LEU A 29 0.56 8.57 0.94
N LYS A 30 0.18 9.28 -0.11
CA LYS A 30 1.07 9.57 -1.23
C LYS A 30 2.32 10.33 -0.77
N VAL A 31 2.14 11.35 0.06
CA VAL A 31 3.26 12.13 0.62
C VAL A 31 4.19 11.21 1.43
N GLU A 32 3.63 10.34 2.27
CA GLU A 32 4.44 9.44 3.09
C GLU A 32 5.22 8.44 2.23
N MET A 33 4.60 7.85 1.23
CA MET A 33 5.30 6.93 0.32
C MET A 33 6.43 7.65 -0.42
N ASN A 34 6.17 8.84 -0.94
CA ASN A 34 7.18 9.61 -1.65
C ASN A 34 8.35 9.97 -0.74
N ARG A 35 8.07 10.33 0.52
CA ARG A 35 9.11 10.63 1.51
C ARG A 35 10.02 9.41 1.71
N LEU A 36 9.44 8.24 1.83
CA LEU A 36 10.19 6.99 1.99
C LEU A 36 11.05 6.69 0.75
N PHE A 37 10.48 6.82 -0.43
CA PHE A 37 11.22 6.58 -1.67
C PHE A 37 12.38 7.55 -1.83
N GLU A 38 12.17 8.82 -1.58
CA GLU A 38 13.22 9.84 -1.66
C GLU A 38 14.31 9.61 -0.63
N GLY A 39 13.98 9.01 0.51
CA GLY A 39 14.93 8.63 1.54
C GLY A 39 15.69 7.34 1.24
N GLY A 40 15.44 6.70 0.10
CA GLY A 40 16.17 5.51 -0.32
C GLY A 40 15.42 4.20 -0.14
N THR A 41 14.23 4.19 0.41
CA THR A 41 13.40 2.99 0.50
C THR A 41 12.97 2.57 -0.91
N LYS A 42 13.14 1.30 -1.24
CA LYS A 42 12.72 0.75 -2.54
C LYS A 42 11.52 -0.17 -2.41
N ASN A 43 11.41 -0.86 -1.29
CA ASN A 43 10.41 -1.91 -1.10
C ASN A 43 9.48 -1.56 0.05
N LEU A 44 8.19 -1.57 -0.24
CA LEU A 44 7.14 -1.26 0.74
C LEU A 44 6.16 -2.42 0.85
N VAL A 45 5.61 -2.58 2.06
CA VAL A 45 4.38 -3.33 2.29
C VAL A 45 3.38 -2.34 2.85
N VAL A 46 2.22 -2.24 2.23
CA VAL A 46 1.13 -1.41 2.73
C VAL A 46 0.09 -2.33 3.37
N ASP A 47 -0.06 -2.20 4.68
CA ASP A 47 -1.01 -2.99 5.46
C ASP A 47 -2.36 -2.26 5.49
N LEU A 48 -3.37 -2.89 4.91
CA LEU A 48 -4.72 -2.34 4.80
C LEU A 48 -5.72 -3.05 5.72
N LYS A 49 -5.24 -3.67 6.78
CA LYS A 49 -6.07 -4.46 7.69
C LYS A 49 -7.26 -3.67 8.26
N GLU A 50 -7.05 -2.40 8.58
CA GLU A 50 -8.09 -1.56 9.18
C GLU A 50 -8.94 -0.84 8.13
N VAL A 51 -8.57 -0.89 6.86
CA VAL A 51 -9.27 -0.18 5.79
C VAL A 51 -10.48 -0.99 5.34
N ARG A 52 -11.65 -0.36 5.41
CA ARG A 52 -12.92 -0.97 5.02
C ARG A 52 -13.42 -0.47 3.67
N PHE A 53 -12.98 0.70 3.25
CA PHE A 53 -13.43 1.32 2.03
C PHE A 53 -12.29 2.05 1.34
N VAL A 54 -12.20 1.86 0.02
CA VAL A 54 -11.22 2.55 -0.83
C VAL A 54 -11.97 3.08 -2.05
N ASP A 55 -11.85 4.37 -2.34
CA ASP A 55 -12.41 4.95 -3.56
C ASP A 55 -11.35 5.03 -4.66
N SER A 56 -11.73 5.63 -5.79
CA SER A 56 -10.81 5.77 -6.93
C SER A 56 -9.57 6.59 -6.59
N SER A 57 -9.68 7.57 -5.69
CA SER A 57 -8.54 8.36 -5.25
C SER A 57 -7.56 7.53 -4.46
N GLY A 58 -8.06 6.69 -3.56
CA GLY A 58 -7.23 5.76 -2.78
C GLY A 58 -6.53 4.75 -3.67
N LEU A 59 -7.27 4.14 -4.62
CA LEU A 59 -6.69 3.23 -5.59
C LEU A 59 -5.60 3.92 -6.41
N GLY A 60 -5.87 5.15 -6.86
CA GLY A 60 -4.92 5.94 -7.64
C GLY A 60 -3.62 6.21 -6.93
N VAL A 61 -3.67 6.49 -5.63
CA VAL A 61 -2.47 6.70 -4.82
C VAL A 61 -1.64 5.42 -4.71
N LEU A 62 -2.29 4.27 -4.52
CA LEU A 62 -1.59 2.98 -4.49
C LEU A 62 -0.94 2.67 -5.83
N VAL A 63 -1.63 2.92 -6.94
CA VAL A 63 -1.07 2.75 -8.28
C VAL A 63 0.10 3.68 -8.51
N SER A 64 -0.01 4.93 -8.08
CA SER A 64 1.08 5.91 -8.17
C SER A 64 2.32 5.41 -7.41
N GLY A 65 2.10 4.88 -6.20
CA GLY A 65 3.19 4.30 -5.41
C GLY A 65 3.83 3.11 -6.10
N PHE A 66 3.03 2.24 -6.70
CA PHE A 66 3.52 1.09 -7.46
C PHE A 66 4.44 1.55 -8.61
N LYS A 67 4.01 2.53 -9.38
CA LYS A 67 4.79 3.06 -10.49
C LYS A 67 6.09 3.69 -10.01
N ASN A 68 6.02 4.47 -8.93
CA ASN A 68 7.21 5.11 -8.36
C ASN A 68 8.23 4.08 -7.87
N ALA A 69 7.77 3.03 -7.19
CA ALA A 69 8.64 1.95 -6.73
C ALA A 69 9.31 1.26 -7.93
N SER A 70 8.55 0.99 -9.00
CA SER A 70 9.07 0.33 -10.20
C SER A 70 10.17 1.14 -10.87
N THR A 71 10.04 2.46 -10.92
CA THR A 71 11.08 3.33 -11.50
C THR A 71 12.36 3.32 -10.68
N ARG A 72 12.28 2.93 -9.42
CA ARG A 72 13.42 2.84 -8.49
C ARG A 72 13.92 1.42 -8.32
N GLN A 73 13.45 0.49 -9.17
CA GLN A 73 13.81 -0.93 -9.12
C GLN A 73 13.40 -1.60 -7.82
N GLY A 74 12.28 -1.14 -7.26
CA GLY A 74 11.68 -1.71 -6.07
C GLY A 74 10.26 -2.16 -6.34
N SER A 75 9.50 -2.40 -5.26
CA SER A 75 8.12 -2.85 -5.39
C SER A 75 7.28 -2.42 -4.18
N ILE A 76 5.96 -2.38 -4.42
CA ILE A 76 4.97 -2.27 -3.36
C ILE A 76 4.18 -3.56 -3.33
N LYS A 77 4.02 -4.14 -2.14
CA LYS A 77 3.13 -5.27 -1.90
C LYS A 77 2.05 -4.84 -0.91
N LEU A 78 0.88 -5.45 -1.04
CA LEU A 78 -0.26 -5.13 -0.18
C LEU A 78 -0.54 -6.32 0.73
N SER A 79 -1.06 -6.03 1.91
CA SER A 79 -1.40 -7.09 2.85
C SER A 79 -2.72 -6.84 3.56
N SER A 80 -3.34 -7.92 4.00
CA SER A 80 -4.45 -7.90 4.97
C SER A 80 -5.70 -7.20 4.46
N LEU A 81 -6.01 -7.31 3.15
CA LEU A 81 -7.19 -6.69 2.58
C LEU A 81 -8.46 -7.31 3.15
N GLN A 82 -9.38 -6.46 3.62
CA GLN A 82 -10.71 -6.93 3.97
C GLN A 82 -11.49 -7.29 2.71
N ALA A 83 -12.52 -8.13 2.85
CA ALA A 83 -13.24 -8.70 1.71
C ALA A 83 -13.76 -7.65 0.73
N GLN A 84 -14.36 -6.56 1.22
CA GLN A 84 -14.90 -5.51 0.36
C GLN A 84 -13.81 -4.73 -0.38
N VAL A 85 -12.64 -4.56 0.23
CA VAL A 85 -11.49 -3.92 -0.41
C VAL A 85 -10.91 -4.84 -1.47
N LYS A 86 -10.79 -6.12 -1.14
CA LYS A 86 -10.33 -7.14 -2.09
C LYS A 86 -11.24 -7.19 -3.33
N SER A 87 -12.56 -7.13 -3.13
CA SER A 87 -13.52 -7.10 -4.24
C SER A 87 -13.30 -5.89 -5.14
N MET A 88 -12.98 -4.73 -4.56
CA MET A 88 -12.70 -3.52 -5.33
C MET A 88 -11.47 -3.70 -6.22
N PHE A 89 -10.41 -4.34 -5.70
CA PHE A 89 -9.22 -4.64 -6.49
C PHE A 89 -9.55 -5.62 -7.62
N GLU A 90 -10.39 -6.61 -7.36
CA GLU A 90 -10.80 -7.57 -8.38
C GLU A 90 -11.64 -6.92 -9.47
N LEU A 91 -12.61 -6.08 -9.10
CA LEU A 91 -13.48 -5.37 -10.05
C LEU A 91 -12.68 -4.43 -10.96
N THR A 92 -11.66 -3.78 -10.44
CA THR A 92 -10.80 -2.88 -11.20
C THR A 92 -9.62 -3.58 -11.85
N ARG A 93 -9.50 -4.89 -11.65
CA ARG A 93 -8.40 -5.74 -12.13
C ARG A 93 -7.04 -5.36 -11.55
N LEU A 94 -7.00 -4.56 -10.51
CA LEU A 94 -5.75 -4.16 -9.85
C LEU A 94 -5.10 -5.31 -9.09
N HIS A 95 -5.88 -6.37 -8.77
CA HIS A 95 -5.31 -7.59 -8.20
C HIS A 95 -4.30 -8.27 -9.13
N ARG A 96 -4.29 -7.92 -10.43
CA ARG A 96 -3.32 -8.42 -11.40
C ARG A 96 -2.04 -7.57 -11.43
N VAL A 97 -2.10 -6.37 -10.86
CA VAL A 97 -0.98 -5.44 -10.82
C VAL A 97 -0.20 -5.60 -9.52
N PHE A 98 -0.92 -5.70 -8.41
CA PHE A 98 -0.32 -5.79 -7.08
C PHE A 98 -0.16 -7.22 -6.62
N ASP A 99 0.95 -7.50 -5.95
CA ASP A 99 1.10 -8.71 -5.15
C ASP A 99 0.38 -8.48 -3.81
N ILE A 100 -0.61 -9.32 -3.54
CA ILE A 100 -1.48 -9.18 -2.37
C ILE A 100 -1.34 -10.41 -1.49
N TYR A 101 -1.08 -10.19 -0.21
CA TYR A 101 -0.85 -11.25 0.78
C TYR A 101 -1.88 -11.16 1.89
N GLN A 102 -2.13 -12.27 2.57
CA GLN A 102 -3.11 -12.32 3.66
C GLN A 102 -2.59 -11.63 4.92
N THR A 103 -1.27 -11.63 5.13
CA THR A 103 -0.65 -11.04 6.32
C THR A 103 0.60 -10.25 5.93
N VAL A 104 0.99 -9.36 6.83
CA VAL A 104 2.25 -8.62 6.69
C VAL A 104 3.43 -9.57 6.64
N ASP A 105 3.43 -10.61 7.50
CA ASP A 105 4.53 -11.56 7.54
C ASP A 105 4.71 -12.28 6.21
N GLU A 106 3.62 -12.73 5.58
CA GLU A 106 3.69 -13.36 4.26
C GLU A 106 4.25 -12.40 3.22
N ALA A 107 3.83 -11.14 3.25
CA ALA A 107 4.34 -10.12 2.33
C ALA A 107 5.84 -9.90 2.53
N LEU A 108 6.29 -9.81 3.78
CA LEU A 108 7.71 -9.63 4.10
C LEU A 108 8.55 -10.84 3.64
N GLU A 109 8.05 -12.05 3.86
CA GLU A 109 8.75 -13.27 3.46
C GLU A 109 8.91 -13.38 1.95
N SER A 110 8.06 -12.71 1.17
CA SER A 110 8.10 -12.76 -0.29
C SER A 110 9.18 -11.86 -0.90
N TYR A 111 9.78 -11.02 -0.10
CA TYR A 111 10.88 -10.17 -0.56
C TYR A 111 12.23 -10.89 -0.60
#